data_72f3a80e197ddbe39a63501f8d1fe803
#
_entry.id   72f3a80e197ddbe39a63501f8d1fe803
#
_cell.length_a   1.000
_cell.length_b   1.000
_cell.length_c   1.000
_cell.angle_alpha   90.00
_cell.angle_beta   90.00
_cell.angle_gamma   90.00
#
_symmetry.space_group_name_H-M   'P 1'
#
loop_
_entity.id
_entity.type
_entity.pdbx_description
1 polymer ?
#
loop_
_entity_poly.entity_id
_entity_poly.type
_entity_poly.pdbx_seq_one_letter_code
_entity_poly.pdbx_strand_id
1 'polypeptide(L)'
;MRGHSISHSRRGGQCASLGARGRPSWRVATWPTLVVAFKPFGRRASRMRRIRKTVTASGLTVVSERMDHLRSVSIGIWVRAGSRHEPLEQSGIAHFIEHLVFKGTERRSTRQIAEESDWLGGTLDAFTSHECAAYSAKILDEHLPRAFDLLADLVTAPRFDAQEIEKERQVILEEMRLVEDTPDDLATELFLRNFWPQHRLGQPILGTEETLFRLTRETIRQYFQQLYTPPNLIVSAAGQVEHERLVELAARYFDHIPDSGLRPHDTTPQPSPQIVLHEKEQLSETQILLGAQCPGLRSRDRHAVLLLSSILGGGTSSRLFQTIREDHGLAYATSAGTMLFSDTGLLLIHAATSPKNVLRVLDLVVAELRRLKREPVPAEELQRAKEQAKAATMLSLESSSARMAHIAQQEIYFGHQTTYDQILKSIEAVSVDDLQRLAEEIFQTEALALVLVGRLDSVRVDRQQLAC
;
A
#
# COMPACT_ATOMS: atom_id res chain seq x y z
N MET A 1 20.71 -68.04 -25.89
CA MET A 1 21.74 -67.84 -26.94
C MET A 1 21.79 -66.39 -27.28
N ARG A 2 22.97 -65.77 -27.07
CA ARG A 2 23.53 -64.54 -27.67
C ARG A 2 22.52 -63.48 -28.05
N GLY A 3 22.42 -62.26 -27.48
CA GLY A 3 23.53 -61.35 -27.20
C GLY A 3 23.72 -60.41 -28.41
N HIS A 4 23.19 -59.17 -28.30
CA HIS A 4 23.88 -57.99 -28.91
C HIS A 4 23.36 -56.72 -28.27
N SER A 5 24.26 -56.04 -27.58
CA SER A 5 24.14 -54.69 -27.07
C SER A 5 24.30 -53.69 -28.24
N ILE A 6 23.48 -52.71 -28.32
CA ILE A 6 23.78 -51.44 -29.06
C ILE A 6 23.53 -50.26 -28.13
N SER A 7 24.61 -49.58 -27.84
CA SER A 7 24.68 -48.31 -27.17
C SER A 7 24.04 -47.23 -28.03
N HIS A 8 23.12 -46.45 -27.48
CA HIS A 8 22.76 -45.15 -28.06
C HIS A 8 22.90 -44.03 -27.03
N SER A 9 23.74 -43.13 -27.40
CA SER A 9 24.14 -41.90 -26.73
C SER A 9 22.94 -41.06 -26.31
N ARG A 10 22.94 -40.67 -25.05
CA ARG A 10 22.09 -39.59 -24.49
C ARG A 10 22.54 -38.24 -25.09
N ARG A 11 21.72 -37.66 -25.96
CA ARG A 11 21.71 -36.21 -26.20
C ARG A 11 20.69 -35.60 -25.25
N GLY A 12 21.18 -34.83 -24.29
CA GLY A 12 20.37 -34.03 -23.40
C GLY A 12 19.67 -32.93 -24.16
N GLY A 13 18.33 -33.02 -24.25
CA GLY A 13 17.48 -31.90 -24.61
C GLY A 13 17.29 -31.05 -23.35
N GLN A 14 17.90 -29.86 -23.32
CA GLN A 14 17.57 -28.84 -22.36
C GLN A 14 16.13 -28.36 -22.66
N CYS A 15 15.18 -28.78 -21.84
CA CYS A 15 13.91 -28.06 -21.68
C CYS A 15 14.24 -26.71 -21.03
N ALA A 16 14.13 -25.65 -21.82
CA ALA A 16 14.09 -24.30 -21.31
C ALA A 16 12.88 -24.18 -20.37
N SER A 17 13.16 -24.05 -19.08
CA SER A 17 12.17 -23.61 -18.10
C SER A 17 11.75 -22.19 -18.46
N LEU A 18 10.54 -22.05 -18.95
CA LEU A 18 9.84 -20.77 -19.01
C LEU A 18 9.80 -20.23 -17.57
N GLY A 19 10.58 -19.19 -17.35
CA GLY A 19 10.62 -18.48 -16.09
C GLY A 19 9.22 -18.05 -15.69
N ALA A 20 8.83 -18.40 -14.49
CA ALA A 20 7.65 -17.89 -13.83
C ALA A 20 7.73 -16.36 -13.83
N ARG A 21 6.87 -15.74 -14.62
CA ARG A 21 6.63 -14.29 -14.55
C ARG A 21 6.19 -13.98 -13.13
N GLY A 22 6.83 -12.95 -12.57
CA GLY A 22 6.64 -12.54 -11.18
C GLY A 22 5.16 -12.33 -10.87
N ARG A 23 4.76 -12.92 -9.76
CA ARG A 23 3.43 -12.71 -9.18
C ARG A 23 3.24 -11.22 -8.90
N PRO A 24 2.12 -10.60 -9.27
CA PRO A 24 1.75 -9.31 -8.72
C PRO A 24 1.59 -9.49 -7.20
N SER A 25 2.57 -8.97 -6.45
CA SER A 25 2.48 -8.95 -5.00
C SER A 25 1.60 -7.78 -4.60
N TRP A 26 0.35 -8.04 -4.31
CA TRP A 26 -0.52 -7.13 -3.58
C TRP A 26 0.06 -6.94 -2.18
N ARG A 27 1.03 -6.06 -2.07
CA ARG A 27 1.53 -5.66 -0.76
C ARG A 27 0.71 -4.46 -0.33
N VAL A 28 -0.07 -4.63 0.73
CA VAL A 28 -0.39 -3.52 1.62
C VAL A 28 0.92 -2.75 1.79
N ALA A 29 0.92 -1.47 1.43
CA ALA A 29 2.13 -0.65 1.44
C ALA A 29 2.65 -0.53 2.87
N THR A 30 3.43 -1.52 3.28
CA THR A 30 4.24 -1.45 4.49
C THR A 30 5.52 -0.70 4.16
N TRP A 31 5.81 0.36 4.88
CA TRP A 31 7.04 1.12 4.76
C TRP A 31 8.25 0.23 5.09
N PRO A 32 9.28 0.14 4.24
CA PRO A 32 10.47 -0.61 4.60
C PRO A 32 11.30 0.17 5.62
N THR A 33 11.77 -0.51 6.66
CA THR A 33 12.60 0.04 7.74
C THR A 33 14.06 -0.42 7.59
N LEU A 34 15.03 0.48 7.66
CA LEU A 34 16.45 0.12 7.86
C LEU A 34 17.35 1.26 8.41
N VAL A 35 18.39 0.90 9.14
CA VAL A 35 19.30 1.76 9.97
C VAL A 35 20.76 1.80 9.51
N VAL A 36 21.44 2.94 9.62
CA VAL A 36 22.89 3.06 9.91
C VAL A 36 23.26 4.46 10.44
N ALA A 37 24.13 4.53 11.46
CA ALA A 37 24.64 5.76 12.07
C ALA A 37 25.76 6.43 11.27
N PHE A 38 25.67 7.77 11.09
CA PHE A 38 26.74 8.56 10.47
C PHE A 38 27.13 9.81 11.30
N LYS A 39 28.43 10.11 11.34
CA LYS A 39 29.00 11.36 11.83
C LYS A 39 28.57 12.54 10.95
N PRO A 40 28.49 13.78 11.48
CA PRO A 40 27.96 14.91 10.73
C PRO A 40 28.91 15.27 9.58
N PHE A 41 28.42 15.15 8.36
CA PHE A 41 29.03 15.72 7.16
C PHE A 41 28.83 17.24 7.17
N GLY A 42 29.93 17.95 6.91
CA GLY A 42 29.98 19.40 6.91
C GLY A 42 28.94 20.05 6.00
N ARG A 43 28.42 21.19 6.46
CA ARG A 43 27.49 22.08 5.78
C ARG A 43 27.95 22.30 4.32
N ARG A 44 27.26 21.68 3.37
CA ARG A 44 27.26 22.15 1.97
C ARG A 44 26.05 23.03 1.76
N ALA A 45 26.34 24.21 1.22
CA ALA A 45 25.40 25.28 0.92
C ALA A 45 24.12 24.79 0.24
N SER A 46 23.03 25.52 0.51
CA SER A 46 21.69 25.41 -0.07
C SER A 46 21.71 25.08 -1.57
N ARG A 47 21.65 23.81 -1.93
CA ARG A 47 21.28 23.41 -3.28
C ARG A 47 19.78 23.66 -3.43
N MET A 48 19.41 24.46 -4.42
CA MET A 48 18.05 24.80 -4.83
C MET A 48 17.07 23.65 -4.60
N ARG A 49 15.85 23.98 -4.15
CA ARG A 49 14.77 23.02 -3.98
C ARG A 49 14.66 22.15 -5.24
N ARG A 50 15.05 20.89 -5.13
CA ARG A 50 14.98 19.95 -6.24
C ARG A 50 13.54 19.59 -6.59
N ILE A 51 12.61 19.78 -5.63
CA ILE A 51 11.18 19.55 -5.83
C ILE A 51 10.54 20.83 -6.33
N ARG A 52 9.87 20.72 -7.47
CA ARG A 52 9.13 21.80 -8.11
C ARG A 52 7.67 21.42 -8.27
N LYS A 53 6.77 22.39 -8.10
CA LYS A 53 5.32 22.22 -8.21
C LYS A 53 4.76 23.33 -9.10
N THR A 54 3.87 22.94 -10.01
CA THR A 54 3.02 23.84 -10.82
C THR A 54 1.59 23.30 -10.78
N VAL A 55 0.61 24.20 -10.70
CA VAL A 55 -0.79 23.87 -10.95
C VAL A 55 -1.14 24.50 -12.29
N THR A 56 -1.61 23.71 -13.25
CA THR A 56 -1.96 24.19 -14.59
C THR A 56 -3.25 25.00 -14.57
N ALA A 57 -3.60 25.60 -15.70
CA ALA A 57 -4.85 26.39 -15.84
C ALA A 57 -6.10 25.51 -15.62
N SER A 58 -6.05 24.23 -15.97
CA SER A 58 -7.12 23.25 -15.75
C SER A 58 -7.21 22.76 -14.29
N GLY A 59 -6.26 23.14 -13.42
CA GLY A 59 -6.21 22.70 -12.03
C GLY A 59 -5.40 21.41 -11.78
N LEU A 60 -4.78 20.83 -12.81
CA LEU A 60 -3.90 19.68 -12.68
C LEU A 60 -2.65 20.04 -11.87
N THR A 61 -2.32 19.25 -10.88
CA THR A 61 -1.08 19.41 -10.11
C THR A 61 0.07 18.66 -10.79
N VAL A 62 1.16 19.34 -11.09
CA VAL A 62 2.39 18.75 -11.62
C VAL A 62 3.50 18.94 -10.60
N VAL A 63 4.12 17.85 -10.14
CA VAL A 63 5.22 17.88 -9.17
C VAL A 63 6.40 17.05 -9.67
N SER A 64 7.61 17.55 -9.56
CA SER A 64 8.80 16.80 -9.98
C SER A 64 9.98 16.98 -9.05
N GLU A 65 10.83 15.97 -8.98
CA GLU A 65 12.13 16.00 -8.31
C GLU A 65 13.25 15.57 -9.27
N ARG A 66 14.15 16.50 -9.59
CA ARG A 66 15.27 16.24 -10.49
C ARG A 66 16.41 15.49 -9.77
N MET A 67 16.91 14.41 -10.39
CA MET A 67 17.99 13.57 -9.90
C MET A 67 19.07 13.43 -11.00
N ASP A 68 20.00 14.38 -11.06
CA ASP A 68 20.98 14.55 -12.16
C ASP A 68 21.94 13.36 -12.37
N HIS A 69 22.05 12.47 -11.39
CA HIS A 69 22.96 11.31 -11.45
C HIS A 69 22.30 10.08 -12.10
N LEU A 70 21.02 10.15 -12.41
CA LEU A 70 20.28 9.06 -13.06
C LEU A 70 20.16 9.27 -14.58
N ARG A 71 20.02 8.16 -15.32
CA ARG A 71 19.65 8.11 -16.73
C ARG A 71 18.26 7.49 -16.92
N SER A 72 17.49 7.53 -15.85
CA SER A 72 16.10 7.05 -15.82
C SER A 72 15.20 8.07 -15.15
N VAL A 73 13.91 7.95 -15.43
CA VAL A 73 12.85 8.72 -14.79
C VAL A 73 11.72 7.78 -14.40
N SER A 74 11.18 7.98 -13.19
CA SER A 74 9.92 7.41 -12.76
C SER A 74 8.86 8.49 -12.86
N ILE A 75 7.76 8.19 -13.53
CA ILE A 75 6.63 9.10 -13.74
C ILE A 75 5.34 8.40 -13.33
N GLY A 76 4.41 9.14 -12.72
CA GLY A 76 3.10 8.63 -12.33
C GLY A 76 2.00 9.67 -12.53
N ILE A 77 0.82 9.20 -12.93
CA ILE A 77 -0.43 9.94 -12.93
C ILE A 77 -1.28 9.35 -11.81
N TRP A 78 -1.60 10.18 -10.84
CA TRP A 78 -2.31 9.80 -9.62
C TRP A 78 -3.70 10.39 -9.63
N VAL A 79 -4.68 9.60 -9.25
CA VAL A 79 -6.06 10.01 -9.03
C VAL A 79 -6.26 10.17 -7.52
N ARG A 80 -6.76 11.31 -7.09
CA ARG A 80 -7.06 11.61 -5.66
C ARG A 80 -8.29 10.86 -5.15
N ALA A 81 -8.62 9.73 -5.75
CA ALA A 81 -9.74 8.88 -5.39
C ALA A 81 -9.32 7.41 -5.42
N GLY A 82 -9.74 6.67 -4.42
CA GLY A 82 -9.60 5.22 -4.33
C GLY A 82 -10.89 4.60 -3.80
N SER A 83 -10.85 3.36 -3.33
CA SER A 83 -12.05 2.62 -2.90
C SER A 83 -12.84 3.31 -1.78
N ARG A 84 -12.19 4.11 -0.94
CA ARG A 84 -12.85 4.93 0.09
C ARG A 84 -13.87 5.93 -0.47
N HIS A 85 -13.72 6.35 -1.74
CA HIS A 85 -14.53 7.38 -2.38
C HIS A 85 -15.63 6.80 -3.27
N GLU A 86 -15.75 5.49 -3.32
CA GLU A 86 -16.78 4.80 -4.08
C GLU A 86 -18.14 4.89 -3.39
N PRO A 87 -19.25 4.96 -4.14
CA PRO A 87 -20.56 4.61 -3.57
C PRO A 87 -20.56 3.15 -3.09
N LEU A 88 -21.22 2.84 -1.98
CA LEU A 88 -21.23 1.47 -1.44
C LEU A 88 -21.75 0.43 -2.45
N GLU A 89 -22.72 0.84 -3.27
CA GLU A 89 -23.33 -0.02 -4.30
C GLU A 89 -22.40 -0.26 -5.50
N GLN A 90 -21.31 0.52 -5.60
CA GLN A 90 -20.30 0.47 -6.67
C GLN A 90 -18.93 0.06 -6.15
N SER A 91 -18.87 -0.55 -4.95
CA SER A 91 -17.60 -1.01 -4.38
C SER A 91 -16.83 -1.90 -5.35
N GLY A 92 -15.54 -1.60 -5.54
CA GLY A 92 -14.66 -2.26 -6.52
C GLY A 92 -14.53 -1.52 -7.86
N ILE A 93 -15.27 -0.42 -8.08
CA ILE A 93 -15.26 0.26 -9.38
C ILE A 93 -13.91 0.91 -9.70
N ALA A 94 -13.20 1.46 -8.71
CA ALA A 94 -11.88 2.07 -8.92
C ALA A 94 -10.85 1.03 -9.36
N HIS A 95 -10.85 -0.13 -8.72
CA HIS A 95 -10.00 -1.26 -9.09
C HIS A 95 -10.38 -1.83 -10.47
N PHE A 96 -11.67 -1.94 -10.75
CA PHE A 96 -12.13 -2.38 -12.07
C PHE A 96 -11.66 -1.43 -13.18
N ILE A 97 -11.70 -0.12 -12.95
CA ILE A 97 -11.18 0.89 -13.90
C ILE A 97 -9.68 0.71 -14.10
N GLU A 98 -8.91 0.43 -13.04
CA GLU A 98 -7.48 0.14 -13.15
C GLU A 98 -7.20 -0.97 -14.16
N HIS A 99 -7.93 -2.09 -14.12
CA HIS A 99 -7.83 -3.17 -15.10
C HIS A 99 -8.21 -2.71 -16.52
N LEU A 100 -9.33 -2.01 -16.62
CA LEU A 100 -9.95 -1.68 -17.89
C LEU A 100 -9.18 -0.65 -18.71
N VAL A 101 -8.42 0.26 -18.11
CA VAL A 101 -7.65 1.27 -18.87
C VAL A 101 -6.57 0.63 -19.73
N PHE A 102 -6.08 -0.58 -19.37
CA PHE A 102 -5.13 -1.35 -20.16
C PHE A 102 -5.78 -2.20 -21.25
N LYS A 103 -7.11 -2.24 -21.34
CA LYS A 103 -7.86 -3.07 -22.31
C LYS A 103 -8.27 -2.32 -23.58
N GLY A 104 -7.60 -1.21 -23.84
CA GLY A 104 -7.70 -0.41 -25.05
C GLY A 104 -8.20 1.01 -24.80
N THR A 105 -7.65 1.91 -25.60
CA THR A 105 -8.01 3.33 -25.66
C THR A 105 -8.59 3.66 -27.02
N GLU A 106 -9.05 4.91 -27.21
CA GLU A 106 -9.49 5.37 -28.53
C GLU A 106 -8.38 5.28 -29.61
N ARG A 107 -7.11 5.37 -29.20
CA ARG A 107 -5.94 5.35 -30.09
C ARG A 107 -5.22 4.02 -30.14
N ARG A 108 -5.35 3.17 -29.13
CA ARG A 108 -4.56 1.95 -28.95
C ARG A 108 -5.43 0.74 -28.63
N SER A 109 -5.16 -0.39 -29.28
CA SER A 109 -5.68 -1.68 -28.84
C SER A 109 -4.89 -2.20 -27.62
N THR A 110 -5.44 -3.17 -26.89
CA THR A 110 -4.78 -3.87 -25.78
C THR A 110 -3.39 -4.37 -26.18
N ARG A 111 -3.28 -4.96 -27.39
CA ARG A 111 -2.00 -5.46 -27.91
C ARG A 111 -0.99 -4.33 -28.13
N GLN A 112 -1.41 -3.21 -28.70
CA GLN A 112 -0.54 -2.06 -28.94
C GLN A 112 -0.05 -1.43 -27.62
N ILE A 113 -0.89 -1.41 -26.58
CA ILE A 113 -0.49 -0.97 -25.24
C ILE A 113 0.63 -1.88 -24.71
N ALA A 114 0.48 -3.20 -24.81
CA ALA A 114 1.49 -4.15 -24.37
C ALA A 114 2.80 -4.03 -25.19
N GLU A 115 2.72 -3.96 -26.51
CA GLU A 115 3.88 -3.79 -27.41
C GLU A 115 4.62 -2.46 -27.12
N GLU A 116 3.89 -1.40 -26.83
CA GLU A 116 4.48 -0.10 -26.51
C GLU A 116 5.11 -0.07 -25.11
N SER A 117 4.52 -0.76 -24.15
CA SER A 117 5.12 -0.98 -22.83
C SER A 117 6.44 -1.74 -22.93
N ASP A 118 6.47 -2.85 -23.72
CA ASP A 118 7.69 -3.63 -23.95
C ASP A 118 8.76 -2.78 -24.68
N TRP A 119 8.34 -1.97 -25.65
CA TRP A 119 9.27 -1.09 -26.38
C TRP A 119 9.92 -0.04 -25.49
N LEU A 120 9.22 0.49 -24.48
CA LEU A 120 9.78 1.42 -23.50
C LEU A 120 10.91 0.80 -22.68
N GLY A 121 11.01 -0.53 -22.61
CA GLY A 121 12.10 -1.28 -21.99
C GLY A 121 12.20 -1.07 -20.48
N GLY A 122 11.13 -0.59 -19.86
CA GLY A 122 11.05 -0.32 -18.44
C GLY A 122 9.94 -1.09 -17.75
N THR A 123 9.36 -0.50 -16.72
CA THR A 123 8.17 -1.04 -16.06
C THR A 123 6.99 -0.09 -16.29
N LEU A 124 5.83 -0.65 -16.60
CA LEU A 124 4.53 0.02 -16.57
C LEU A 124 3.71 -0.67 -15.48
N ASP A 125 3.18 0.09 -14.54
CA ASP A 125 2.52 -0.44 -13.35
C ASP A 125 1.33 0.44 -12.95
N ALA A 126 0.35 -0.16 -12.28
CA ALA A 126 -0.79 0.54 -11.71
C ALA A 126 -1.16 -0.07 -10.36
N PHE A 127 -1.83 0.70 -9.53
CA PHE A 127 -2.45 0.19 -8.31
C PHE A 127 -3.62 1.07 -7.88
N THR A 128 -4.56 0.44 -7.21
CA THR A 128 -5.64 1.09 -6.48
C THR A 128 -5.48 0.85 -4.98
N SER A 129 -5.57 1.92 -4.21
CA SER A 129 -5.63 1.88 -2.75
C SER A 129 -6.96 2.43 -2.25
N HIS A 130 -7.12 2.48 -0.93
CA HIS A 130 -8.33 3.10 -0.37
C HIS A 130 -8.47 4.59 -0.72
N GLU A 131 -7.37 5.34 -0.86
CA GLU A 131 -7.43 6.81 -0.99
C GLU A 131 -6.91 7.35 -2.31
N CYS A 132 -6.27 6.54 -3.13
CA CYS A 132 -5.81 6.93 -4.46
C CYS A 132 -5.66 5.74 -5.40
N ALA A 133 -5.70 6.03 -6.71
CA ALA A 133 -5.19 5.13 -7.74
C ALA A 133 -3.99 5.78 -8.44
N ALA A 134 -3.09 4.97 -8.99
CA ALA A 134 -1.91 5.47 -9.69
C ALA A 134 -1.56 4.60 -10.89
N TYR A 135 -1.12 5.26 -11.95
CA TYR A 135 -0.62 4.68 -13.18
C TYR A 135 0.79 5.19 -13.40
N SER A 136 1.79 4.34 -13.42
CA SER A 136 3.18 4.77 -13.37
C SER A 136 4.07 4.00 -14.34
N ALA A 137 5.18 4.63 -14.72
CA ALA A 137 6.22 4.00 -15.50
C ALA A 137 7.60 4.39 -14.96
N LYS A 138 8.54 3.45 -15.02
CA LYS A 138 9.97 3.71 -14.82
C LYS A 138 10.71 3.36 -16.08
N ILE A 139 11.31 4.35 -16.72
CA ILE A 139 11.88 4.24 -18.08
C ILE A 139 13.20 5.01 -18.18
N LEU A 140 13.91 4.90 -19.32
CA LEU A 140 14.99 5.79 -19.64
C LEU A 140 14.47 7.21 -19.86
N ASP A 141 15.27 8.20 -19.51
CA ASP A 141 14.92 9.63 -19.60
C ASP A 141 14.53 10.07 -21.03
N GLU A 142 15.17 9.51 -22.05
CA GLU A 142 14.86 9.79 -23.46
C GLU A 142 13.45 9.32 -23.89
N HIS A 143 12.88 8.36 -23.21
CA HIS A 143 11.56 7.81 -23.49
C HIS A 143 10.41 8.53 -22.75
N LEU A 144 10.72 9.55 -21.92
CA LEU A 144 9.71 10.26 -21.14
C LEU A 144 8.52 10.76 -21.97
N PRO A 145 8.70 11.42 -23.15
CA PRO A 145 7.54 11.90 -23.90
C PRO A 145 6.61 10.80 -24.39
N ARG A 146 7.16 9.64 -24.75
CA ARG A 146 6.39 8.50 -25.22
C ARG A 146 5.67 7.77 -24.06
N ALA A 147 6.36 7.57 -22.94
CA ALA A 147 5.75 7.00 -21.75
C ALA A 147 4.63 7.90 -21.21
N PHE A 148 4.83 9.22 -21.26
CA PHE A 148 3.80 10.19 -20.88
C PHE A 148 2.58 10.10 -21.79
N ASP A 149 2.78 10.01 -23.13
CA ASP A 149 1.69 9.85 -24.10
C ASP A 149 0.89 8.58 -23.85
N LEU A 150 1.58 7.48 -23.55
CA LEU A 150 0.92 6.21 -23.20
C LEU A 150 0.10 6.35 -21.91
N LEU A 151 0.71 6.82 -20.82
CA LEU A 151 0.03 7.00 -19.54
C LEU A 151 -1.16 7.96 -19.63
N ALA A 152 -0.98 9.09 -20.34
CA ALA A 152 -2.05 10.05 -20.56
C ALA A 152 -3.22 9.43 -21.33
N ASP A 153 -2.94 8.65 -22.38
CA ASP A 153 -3.97 7.98 -23.18
C ASP A 153 -4.79 6.98 -22.35
N LEU A 154 -4.11 6.20 -21.47
CA LEU A 154 -4.78 5.27 -20.55
C LEU A 154 -5.77 5.97 -19.62
N VAL A 155 -5.40 7.14 -19.08
CA VAL A 155 -6.20 7.85 -18.07
C VAL A 155 -7.11 8.95 -18.62
N THR A 156 -7.14 9.15 -19.95
CA THR A 156 -8.00 10.16 -20.57
C THR A 156 -9.00 9.59 -21.56
N ALA A 157 -8.66 8.49 -22.25
CA ALA A 157 -9.42 7.98 -23.38
C ALA A 157 -9.63 6.44 -23.40
N PRO A 158 -9.88 5.76 -22.25
CA PRO A 158 -10.16 4.32 -22.28
C PRO A 158 -11.50 4.04 -22.96
N ARG A 159 -11.58 2.95 -23.72
CA ARG A 159 -12.81 2.61 -24.48
C ARG A 159 -13.89 1.97 -23.64
N PHE A 160 -13.51 1.25 -22.59
CA PHE A 160 -14.44 0.45 -21.77
C PHE A 160 -15.33 -0.46 -22.62
N ASP A 161 -14.72 -1.28 -23.46
CA ASP A 161 -15.44 -2.21 -24.34
C ASP A 161 -16.22 -3.24 -23.51
N ALA A 162 -17.49 -3.50 -23.88
CA ALA A 162 -18.37 -4.38 -23.11
C ALA A 162 -17.81 -5.82 -23.00
N GLN A 163 -17.13 -6.31 -24.06
CA GLN A 163 -16.50 -7.62 -24.02
C GLN A 163 -15.30 -7.67 -23.07
N GLU A 164 -14.50 -6.60 -23.01
CA GLU A 164 -13.36 -6.52 -22.09
C GLU A 164 -13.84 -6.34 -20.64
N ILE A 165 -14.91 -5.60 -20.41
CA ILE A 165 -15.54 -5.49 -19.08
C ILE A 165 -15.91 -6.88 -18.56
N GLU A 166 -16.52 -7.73 -19.40
CA GLU A 166 -16.92 -9.06 -18.94
C GLU A 166 -15.75 -10.01 -18.71
N LYS A 167 -14.69 -9.92 -19.52
CA LYS A 167 -13.46 -10.69 -19.31
C LYS A 167 -12.76 -10.28 -18.01
N GLU A 168 -12.60 -8.96 -17.79
CA GLU A 168 -11.92 -8.46 -16.58
C GLU A 168 -12.74 -8.72 -15.32
N ARG A 169 -14.07 -8.73 -15.39
CA ARG A 169 -14.91 -9.17 -14.28
C ARG A 169 -14.53 -10.58 -13.81
N GLN A 170 -14.31 -11.52 -14.75
CA GLN A 170 -13.88 -12.87 -14.40
C GLN A 170 -12.47 -12.88 -13.79
N VAL A 171 -11.55 -12.04 -14.30
CA VAL A 171 -10.20 -11.92 -13.73
C VAL A 171 -10.27 -11.43 -12.28
N ILE A 172 -11.06 -10.40 -11.99
CA ILE A 172 -11.21 -9.87 -10.63
C ILE A 172 -11.88 -10.90 -9.70
N LEU A 173 -12.84 -11.69 -10.19
CA LEU A 173 -13.42 -12.77 -9.41
C LEU A 173 -12.37 -13.86 -9.04
N GLU A 174 -11.42 -14.15 -9.92
CA GLU A 174 -10.29 -15.03 -9.60
C GLU A 174 -9.34 -14.40 -8.57
N GLU A 175 -9.10 -13.09 -8.65
CA GLU A 175 -8.31 -12.37 -7.64
C GLU A 175 -8.99 -12.38 -6.26
N MET A 176 -10.30 -12.23 -6.19
CA MET A 176 -11.04 -12.38 -4.93
C MET A 176 -10.86 -13.77 -4.32
N ARG A 177 -10.91 -14.82 -5.14
CA ARG A 177 -10.63 -16.19 -4.65
C ARG A 177 -9.21 -16.33 -4.13
N LEU A 178 -8.24 -15.69 -4.80
CA LEU A 178 -6.86 -15.68 -4.33
C LEU A 178 -6.72 -15.02 -2.95
N VAL A 179 -7.44 -13.90 -2.70
CA VAL A 179 -7.50 -13.26 -1.36
C VAL A 179 -8.12 -14.22 -0.34
N GLU A 180 -9.21 -14.89 -0.68
CA GLU A 180 -9.83 -15.89 0.19
C GLU A 180 -8.89 -17.07 0.51
N ASP A 181 -8.03 -17.45 -0.43
CA ASP A 181 -7.06 -18.54 -0.28
C ASP A 181 -5.75 -18.10 0.39
N THR A 182 -5.55 -16.79 0.60
CA THR A 182 -4.39 -16.22 1.28
C THR A 182 -4.77 -15.82 2.71
N PRO A 183 -4.38 -16.58 3.74
CA PRO A 183 -4.91 -16.41 5.11
C PRO A 183 -4.64 -15.02 5.71
N ASP A 184 -3.50 -14.41 5.39
CA ASP A 184 -3.10 -13.09 5.91
C ASP A 184 -3.97 -11.98 5.29
N ASP A 185 -4.22 -12.07 3.98
CA ASP A 185 -5.04 -11.11 3.24
C ASP A 185 -6.50 -11.21 3.69
N LEU A 186 -7.01 -12.45 3.81
CA LEU A 186 -8.36 -12.71 4.32
C LEU A 186 -8.53 -12.18 5.75
N ALA A 187 -7.55 -12.39 6.63
CA ALA A 187 -7.61 -11.88 8.01
C ALA A 187 -7.68 -10.35 8.03
N THR A 188 -6.90 -9.69 7.16
CA THR A 188 -6.89 -8.22 7.03
C THR A 188 -8.22 -7.71 6.49
N GLU A 189 -8.77 -8.34 5.47
CA GLU A 189 -10.06 -7.97 4.90
C GLU A 189 -11.20 -8.13 5.90
N LEU A 190 -11.25 -9.28 6.59
CA LEU A 190 -12.20 -9.53 7.67
C LEU A 190 -12.07 -8.52 8.81
N PHE A 191 -10.82 -8.13 9.15
CA PHE A 191 -10.60 -7.12 10.17
C PHE A 191 -11.21 -5.77 9.75
N LEU A 192 -10.86 -5.25 8.59
CA LEU A 192 -11.38 -3.98 8.09
C LEU A 192 -12.90 -3.97 8.00
N ARG A 193 -13.47 -5.03 7.43
CA ARG A 193 -14.92 -5.18 7.24
C ARG A 193 -15.69 -5.19 8.56
N ASN A 194 -15.18 -5.83 9.58
CA ASN A 194 -15.84 -5.90 10.89
C ASN A 194 -15.52 -4.69 11.77
N PHE A 195 -14.36 -4.05 11.58
CA PHE A 195 -13.95 -2.89 12.34
C PHE A 195 -14.66 -1.60 11.88
N TRP A 196 -14.90 -1.47 10.57
CA TRP A 196 -15.63 -0.34 9.97
C TRP A 196 -16.81 -0.78 9.10
N PRO A 197 -17.81 -1.51 9.65
CA PRO A 197 -18.84 -2.22 8.88
C PRO A 197 -19.72 -1.30 8.05
N GLN A 198 -19.88 -0.04 8.45
CA GLN A 198 -20.72 0.95 7.76
C GLN A 198 -19.93 2.03 7.01
N HIS A 199 -18.61 1.81 6.85
CA HIS A 199 -17.75 2.78 6.20
C HIS A 199 -17.01 2.15 5.02
N ARG A 200 -16.70 2.97 4.01
CA ARG A 200 -16.04 2.50 2.78
C ARG A 200 -14.63 1.95 3.01
N LEU A 201 -13.91 2.41 4.03
CA LEU A 201 -12.63 1.82 4.45
C LEU A 201 -12.75 0.36 4.93
N GLY A 202 -13.94 -0.06 5.33
CA GLY A 202 -14.22 -1.47 5.67
C GLY A 202 -14.62 -2.31 4.46
N GLN A 203 -14.80 -1.72 3.27
CA GLN A 203 -15.09 -2.48 2.07
C GLN A 203 -13.80 -2.96 1.38
N PRO A 204 -13.80 -4.17 0.79
CA PRO A 204 -12.68 -4.65 -0.01
C PRO A 204 -12.39 -3.72 -1.19
N ILE A 205 -11.11 -3.52 -1.51
CA ILE A 205 -10.70 -2.74 -2.70
C ILE A 205 -11.20 -3.41 -4.00
N LEU A 206 -11.23 -4.74 -4.01
CA LEU A 206 -11.76 -5.52 -5.13
C LEU A 206 -13.30 -5.43 -5.26
N GLY A 207 -13.99 -4.90 -4.24
CA GLY A 207 -15.44 -4.96 -4.11
C GLY A 207 -15.93 -6.33 -3.65
N THR A 208 -17.18 -6.64 -3.95
CA THR A 208 -17.80 -7.97 -3.73
C THR A 208 -18.31 -8.53 -5.06
N GLU A 209 -18.52 -9.83 -5.13
CA GLU A 209 -19.12 -10.46 -6.31
C GLU A 209 -20.43 -9.77 -6.69
N GLU A 210 -21.27 -9.45 -5.71
CA GLU A 210 -22.55 -8.77 -5.91
C GLU A 210 -22.37 -7.36 -6.51
N THR A 211 -21.46 -6.55 -5.97
CA THR A 211 -21.20 -5.21 -6.49
C THR A 211 -20.59 -5.25 -7.88
N LEU A 212 -19.65 -6.15 -8.15
CA LEU A 212 -19.02 -6.30 -9.46
C LEU A 212 -20.04 -6.65 -10.56
N PHE A 213 -21.01 -7.53 -10.28
CA PHE A 213 -22.06 -7.87 -11.25
C PHE A 213 -23.02 -6.72 -11.54
N ARG A 214 -23.15 -5.75 -10.62
CA ARG A 214 -23.97 -4.53 -10.83
C ARG A 214 -23.25 -3.47 -11.65
N LEU A 215 -21.91 -3.50 -11.76
CA LEU A 215 -21.16 -2.51 -12.52
C LEU A 215 -21.41 -2.68 -14.02
N THR A 216 -22.07 -1.70 -14.61
CA THR A 216 -22.31 -1.61 -16.04
C THR A 216 -21.29 -0.71 -16.71
N ARG A 217 -21.14 -0.82 -18.04
CA ARG A 217 -20.30 0.09 -18.82
C ARG A 217 -20.63 1.57 -18.55
N GLU A 218 -21.92 1.88 -18.43
CA GLU A 218 -22.38 3.26 -18.19
C GLU A 218 -21.95 3.75 -16.82
N THR A 219 -22.13 2.93 -15.77
CA THR A 219 -21.69 3.26 -14.40
C THR A 219 -20.18 3.49 -14.35
N ILE A 220 -19.38 2.63 -15.01
CA ILE A 220 -17.92 2.74 -15.08
C ILE A 220 -17.51 4.04 -15.79
N ARG A 221 -18.12 4.36 -16.93
CA ARG A 221 -17.86 5.61 -17.67
C ARG A 221 -18.21 6.84 -16.86
N GLN A 222 -19.36 6.83 -16.20
CA GLN A 222 -19.80 7.94 -15.35
C GLN A 222 -18.83 8.20 -14.20
N TYR A 223 -18.43 7.17 -13.48
CA TYR A 223 -17.47 7.27 -12.39
C TYR A 223 -16.12 7.80 -12.91
N PHE A 224 -15.63 7.27 -14.02
CA PHE A 224 -14.40 7.71 -14.65
C PHE A 224 -14.47 9.19 -15.04
N GLN A 225 -15.51 9.62 -15.75
CA GLN A 225 -15.68 11.00 -16.18
C GLN A 225 -15.81 11.99 -15.01
N GLN A 226 -16.33 11.56 -13.89
CA GLN A 226 -16.48 12.38 -12.70
C GLN A 226 -15.16 12.56 -11.95
N LEU A 227 -14.30 11.56 -11.90
CA LEU A 227 -13.12 11.57 -11.04
C LEU A 227 -11.80 11.76 -11.78
N TYR A 228 -11.70 11.34 -13.05
CA TYR A 228 -10.48 11.48 -13.84
C TYR A 228 -10.40 12.85 -14.54
N THR A 229 -10.57 13.90 -13.75
CA THR A 229 -10.53 15.32 -14.21
C THR A 229 -9.31 16.03 -13.63
N PRO A 230 -8.75 17.04 -14.33
CA PRO A 230 -7.46 17.63 -13.96
C PRO A 230 -7.31 18.03 -12.49
N PRO A 231 -8.30 18.65 -11.81
CA PRO A 231 -8.13 19.02 -10.41
C PRO A 231 -8.04 17.81 -9.45
N ASN A 232 -8.52 16.63 -9.86
CA ASN A 232 -8.40 15.40 -9.10
C ASN A 232 -7.14 14.62 -9.45
N LEU A 233 -6.34 15.07 -10.43
CA LEU A 233 -5.14 14.40 -10.89
C LEU A 233 -3.86 15.07 -10.39
N ILE A 234 -2.83 14.25 -10.20
CA ILE A 234 -1.46 14.70 -9.94
C ILE A 234 -0.55 13.98 -10.93
N VAL A 235 0.26 14.74 -11.65
CA VAL A 235 1.40 14.22 -12.40
C VAL A 235 2.63 14.38 -11.53
N SER A 236 3.28 13.26 -11.18
CA SER A 236 4.52 13.27 -10.41
C SER A 236 5.65 12.62 -11.19
N ALA A 237 6.87 13.17 -11.10
CA ALA A 237 8.04 12.54 -11.70
C ALA A 237 9.29 12.74 -10.85
N ALA A 238 10.16 11.73 -10.79
CA ALA A 238 11.45 11.82 -10.14
C ALA A 238 12.51 11.09 -10.98
N GLY A 239 13.70 11.68 -11.07
CA GLY A 239 14.79 11.17 -11.90
C GLY A 239 15.38 12.25 -12.81
N GLN A 240 15.88 11.85 -13.98
CA GLN A 240 16.38 12.80 -14.98
C GLN A 240 15.18 13.41 -15.71
N VAL A 241 14.61 14.45 -15.14
CA VAL A 241 13.41 15.13 -15.64
C VAL A 241 13.57 16.67 -15.53
N GLU A 242 13.09 17.37 -16.55
CA GLU A 242 12.95 18.83 -16.54
C GLU A 242 11.49 19.19 -16.25
N HIS A 243 11.30 19.99 -15.22
CA HIS A 243 9.96 20.33 -14.72
C HIS A 243 9.11 21.05 -15.79
N GLU A 244 9.68 22.00 -16.50
CA GLU A 244 9.01 22.76 -17.56
C GLU A 244 8.50 21.83 -18.66
N ARG A 245 9.35 20.88 -19.07
CA ARG A 245 8.98 19.89 -20.07
C ARG A 245 7.83 18.99 -19.61
N LEU A 246 7.83 18.61 -18.33
CA LEU A 246 6.75 17.82 -17.73
C LEU A 246 5.44 18.64 -17.70
N VAL A 247 5.50 19.93 -17.35
CA VAL A 247 4.34 20.84 -17.35
C VAL A 247 3.77 21.02 -18.76
N GLU A 248 4.62 21.20 -19.78
CA GLU A 248 4.18 21.28 -21.18
C GLU A 248 3.44 20.02 -21.63
N LEU A 249 4.00 18.85 -21.32
CA LEU A 249 3.35 17.56 -21.62
C LEU A 249 2.02 17.45 -20.89
N ALA A 250 1.97 17.75 -19.60
CA ALA A 250 0.76 17.73 -18.82
C ALA A 250 -0.33 18.65 -19.38
N ALA A 251 0.01 19.89 -19.66
CA ALA A 251 -0.93 20.85 -20.24
C ALA A 251 -1.50 20.36 -21.58
N ARG A 252 -0.63 19.82 -22.45
CA ARG A 252 -1.03 19.30 -23.77
C ARG A 252 -2.09 18.20 -23.70
N TYR A 253 -2.00 17.29 -22.71
CA TYR A 253 -2.89 16.13 -22.62
C TYR A 253 -4.09 16.37 -21.71
N PHE A 254 -4.05 17.31 -20.79
CA PHE A 254 -5.07 17.46 -19.76
C PHE A 254 -5.82 18.78 -19.76
N ASP A 255 -5.25 19.90 -20.29
CA ASP A 255 -5.90 21.22 -20.16
C ASP A 255 -7.20 21.36 -20.94
N HIS A 256 -7.48 20.48 -21.91
CA HIS A 256 -8.74 20.45 -22.66
C HIS A 256 -9.84 19.63 -21.97
N ILE A 257 -9.53 18.90 -20.90
CA ILE A 257 -10.50 18.06 -20.18
C ILE A 257 -11.29 18.97 -19.21
N PRO A 258 -12.63 18.98 -19.32
CA PRO A 258 -13.45 19.79 -18.44
C PRO A 258 -13.41 19.29 -17.01
N ASP A 259 -13.49 20.23 -16.06
CA ASP A 259 -13.68 19.89 -14.65
C ASP A 259 -15.12 19.40 -14.40
N SER A 260 -15.28 18.26 -13.77
CA SER A 260 -16.60 17.75 -13.36
C SER A 260 -17.21 18.51 -12.17
N GLY A 261 -16.42 19.27 -11.45
CA GLY A 261 -16.79 19.89 -10.19
C GLY A 261 -16.82 18.93 -8.99
N LEU A 262 -16.73 17.59 -9.21
CA LEU A 262 -16.71 16.61 -8.14
C LEU A 262 -15.31 16.54 -7.51
N ARG A 263 -15.29 16.54 -6.18
CA ARG A 263 -14.07 16.31 -5.38
C ARG A 263 -14.30 15.15 -4.44
N PRO A 264 -13.37 14.21 -4.37
CA PRO A 264 -13.40 13.16 -3.35
C PRO A 264 -13.44 13.77 -1.95
N HIS A 265 -14.30 13.24 -1.10
CA HIS A 265 -14.47 13.73 0.27
C HIS A 265 -14.32 12.58 1.26
N ASP A 266 -13.45 12.78 2.25
CA ASP A 266 -13.22 11.83 3.34
C ASP A 266 -14.27 12.02 4.42
N THR A 267 -14.77 10.89 4.91
CA THR A 267 -15.56 10.83 6.15
C THR A 267 -14.79 9.98 7.16
N THR A 268 -14.77 10.40 8.42
CA THR A 268 -14.06 9.66 9.46
C THR A 268 -14.89 8.46 9.91
N PRO A 269 -14.35 7.22 9.83
CA PRO A 269 -15.08 6.04 10.23
C PRO A 269 -15.26 5.96 11.75
N GLN A 270 -16.38 5.37 12.16
CA GLN A 270 -16.61 5.01 13.56
C GLN A 270 -16.18 3.55 13.77
N PRO A 271 -15.27 3.27 14.72
CA PRO A 271 -14.83 1.91 14.97
C PRO A 271 -15.93 1.07 15.62
N SER A 272 -15.98 -0.20 15.26
CA SER A 272 -16.83 -1.23 15.86
C SER A 272 -15.94 -2.41 16.28
N PRO A 273 -15.23 -2.35 17.40
CA PRO A 273 -14.28 -3.38 17.80
C PRO A 273 -14.99 -4.70 18.11
N GLN A 274 -14.73 -5.73 17.33
CA GLN A 274 -15.34 -7.05 17.47
C GLN A 274 -14.28 -8.15 17.63
N ILE A 275 -14.72 -9.31 18.13
CA ILE A 275 -13.97 -10.55 18.10
C ILE A 275 -14.61 -11.44 17.04
N VAL A 276 -13.87 -11.72 15.97
CA VAL A 276 -14.32 -12.50 14.83
C VAL A 276 -13.52 -13.80 14.75
N LEU A 277 -14.22 -14.92 14.74
CA LEU A 277 -13.68 -16.26 14.60
C LEU A 277 -14.10 -16.82 13.24
N HIS A 278 -13.15 -16.99 12.32
CA HIS A 278 -13.38 -17.49 10.97
C HIS A 278 -12.71 -18.85 10.81
N GLU A 279 -13.55 -19.92 10.81
CA GLU A 279 -13.08 -21.29 10.68
C GLU A 279 -12.60 -21.61 9.27
N LYS A 280 -11.35 -22.09 9.15
CA LYS A 280 -10.77 -22.67 7.93
C LYS A 280 -10.00 -23.94 8.30
N GLU A 281 -10.67 -25.07 8.34
CA GLU A 281 -10.13 -26.36 8.82
C GLU A 281 -8.87 -26.83 8.07
N GLN A 282 -8.73 -26.45 6.79
CA GLN A 282 -7.61 -26.85 5.93
C GLN A 282 -6.29 -26.16 6.28
N LEU A 283 -6.31 -25.08 7.06
CA LEU A 283 -5.11 -24.36 7.42
C LEU A 283 -4.32 -25.07 8.53
N SER A 284 -3.02 -25.17 8.36
CA SER A 284 -2.11 -25.73 9.36
C SER A 284 -1.82 -24.75 10.50
N GLU A 285 -1.92 -23.45 10.24
CA GLU A 285 -1.71 -22.37 11.19
C GLU A 285 -2.96 -21.50 11.29
N THR A 286 -3.14 -20.91 12.46
CA THR A 286 -4.19 -19.91 12.71
C THR A 286 -3.56 -18.51 12.66
N GLN A 287 -4.14 -17.65 11.85
CA GLN A 287 -3.80 -16.24 11.80
C GLN A 287 -4.48 -15.51 12.95
N ILE A 288 -3.71 -14.73 13.67
CA ILE A 288 -4.16 -13.83 14.74
C ILE A 288 -3.94 -12.42 14.25
N LEU A 289 -5.00 -11.65 14.09
CA LEU A 289 -4.92 -10.22 13.78
C LEU A 289 -5.63 -9.42 14.88
N LEU A 290 -4.86 -8.79 15.74
CA LEU A 290 -5.33 -7.91 16.83
C LEU A 290 -5.02 -6.46 16.47
N GLY A 291 -5.94 -5.54 16.69
CA GLY A 291 -5.67 -4.16 16.40
C GLY A 291 -6.64 -3.17 17.02
N ALA A 292 -6.29 -1.90 16.90
CA ALA A 292 -7.11 -0.79 17.36
C ALA A 292 -6.94 0.42 16.44
N GLN A 293 -7.89 1.35 16.51
CA GLN A 293 -7.79 2.63 15.83
C GLN A 293 -6.64 3.45 16.41
N CYS A 294 -5.91 4.12 15.53
CA CYS A 294 -4.83 5.03 15.89
C CYS A 294 -4.89 6.34 15.09
N PRO A 295 -4.11 7.36 15.45
CA PRO A 295 -3.99 8.60 14.69
C PRO A 295 -3.60 8.37 13.23
N GLY A 296 -4.25 9.10 12.30
CA GLY A 296 -3.99 9.03 10.86
C GLY A 296 -2.81 9.87 10.39
N LEU A 297 -2.58 9.91 9.06
CA LEU A 297 -1.45 10.59 8.42
C LEU A 297 -1.38 12.09 8.70
N ARG A 298 -2.54 12.77 8.79
CA ARG A 298 -2.60 14.22 9.06
C ARG A 298 -2.39 14.56 10.53
N SER A 299 -2.37 13.56 11.43
CA SER A 299 -2.11 13.77 12.86
C SER A 299 -0.66 14.19 13.11
N ARG A 300 -0.47 14.98 14.18
CA ARG A 300 0.86 15.30 14.72
C ARG A 300 1.56 14.06 15.28
N ASP A 301 0.78 13.10 15.76
CA ASP A 301 1.25 11.87 16.40
C ASP A 301 1.64 10.77 15.42
N ARG A 302 1.49 10.97 14.09
CA ARG A 302 1.77 9.94 13.09
C ARG A 302 3.15 9.28 13.23
N HIS A 303 4.19 10.05 13.56
CA HIS A 303 5.53 9.51 13.76
C HIS A 303 5.67 8.72 15.06
N ALA A 304 4.99 9.16 16.12
CA ALA A 304 4.97 8.43 17.37
C ALA A 304 4.23 7.09 17.25
N VAL A 305 3.12 7.04 16.51
CA VAL A 305 2.42 5.79 16.18
C VAL A 305 3.32 4.83 15.39
N LEU A 306 4.04 5.34 14.38
CA LEU A 306 4.98 4.53 13.60
C LEU A 306 6.12 3.96 14.47
N LEU A 307 6.67 4.77 15.39
CA LEU A 307 7.71 4.31 16.31
C LEU A 307 7.18 3.30 17.35
N LEU A 308 5.97 3.53 17.86
CA LEU A 308 5.31 2.59 18.78
C LEU A 308 5.10 1.23 18.12
N SER A 309 4.59 1.22 16.89
CA SER A 309 4.43 0.00 16.07
C SER A 309 5.76 -0.70 15.82
N SER A 310 6.83 0.06 15.50
CA SER A 310 8.18 -0.47 15.28
C SER A 310 8.76 -1.13 16.52
N ILE A 311 8.61 -0.52 17.68
CA ILE A 311 9.04 -1.07 18.97
C ILE A 311 8.29 -2.36 19.28
N LEU A 312 6.96 -2.38 19.03
CA LEU A 312 6.11 -3.51 19.34
C LEU A 312 6.43 -4.73 18.44
N GLY A 313 6.54 -4.55 17.12
CA GLY A 313 6.69 -5.68 16.20
C GLY A 313 7.36 -5.37 14.86
N GLY A 314 8.14 -4.27 14.75
CA GLY A 314 8.71 -3.81 13.47
C GLY A 314 10.01 -4.51 13.02
N GLY A 315 10.57 -5.43 13.80
CA GLY A 315 11.82 -6.11 13.44
C GLY A 315 12.22 -7.18 14.44
N THR A 316 13.38 -7.81 14.20
CA THR A 316 13.86 -8.93 15.02
C THR A 316 14.18 -8.56 16.48
N SER A 317 14.48 -7.31 16.78
CA SER A 317 14.69 -6.81 18.15
C SER A 317 13.42 -6.24 18.78
N SER A 318 12.27 -6.32 18.12
CA SER A 318 10.99 -5.85 18.65
C SER A 318 10.46 -6.76 19.75
N ARG A 319 9.61 -6.20 20.60
CA ARG A 319 9.12 -6.89 21.79
C ARG A 319 8.38 -8.19 21.48
N LEU A 320 7.46 -8.17 20.53
CA LEU A 320 6.69 -9.36 20.16
C LEU A 320 7.55 -10.42 19.48
N PHE A 321 8.51 -10.02 18.64
CA PHE A 321 9.40 -10.97 18.00
C PHE A 321 10.27 -11.68 19.04
N GLN A 322 10.85 -10.94 19.98
CA GLN A 322 11.64 -11.53 21.07
C GLN A 322 10.79 -12.44 21.95
N THR A 323 9.66 -11.94 22.45
CA THR A 323 8.83 -12.71 23.39
C THR A 323 8.19 -13.93 22.75
N ILE A 324 7.57 -13.80 21.56
CA ILE A 324 6.76 -14.90 20.99
C ILE A 324 7.63 -15.88 20.23
N ARG A 325 8.59 -15.41 19.43
CA ARG A 325 9.42 -16.26 18.59
C ARG A 325 10.69 -16.72 19.28
N GLU A 326 11.50 -15.82 19.81
CA GLU A 326 12.81 -16.18 20.36
C GLU A 326 12.70 -16.86 21.73
N ASP A 327 11.96 -16.27 22.68
CA ASP A 327 11.88 -16.80 24.03
C ASP A 327 10.96 -18.04 24.14
N HIS A 328 9.86 -18.07 23.38
CA HIS A 328 8.84 -19.11 23.53
C HIS A 328 8.69 -20.05 22.31
N GLY A 329 9.19 -19.69 21.12
CA GLY A 329 9.10 -20.52 19.92
C GLY A 329 7.66 -20.82 19.47
N LEU A 330 6.72 -19.89 19.73
CA LEU A 330 5.29 -20.15 19.52
C LEU A 330 4.79 -19.79 18.13
N ALA A 331 5.45 -18.82 17.44
CA ALA A 331 5.08 -18.37 16.12
C ALA A 331 6.35 -18.13 15.28
N TYR A 332 6.30 -18.52 14.00
CA TYR A 332 7.38 -18.20 13.07
C TYR A 332 7.29 -16.74 12.59
N ALA A 333 6.08 -16.30 12.26
CA ALA A 333 5.78 -14.94 11.85
C ALA A 333 5.04 -14.21 12.98
N THR A 334 5.60 -13.07 13.38
CA THR A 334 4.94 -12.11 14.28
C THR A 334 5.41 -10.70 13.90
N SER A 335 4.48 -9.77 13.82
CA SER A 335 4.77 -8.38 13.43
C SER A 335 3.76 -7.42 14.03
N ALA A 336 4.12 -6.15 14.09
CA ALA A 336 3.16 -5.06 14.26
C ALA A 336 3.40 -4.01 13.18
N GLY A 337 2.32 -3.47 12.67
CA GLY A 337 2.33 -2.48 11.58
C GLY A 337 1.22 -1.46 11.74
N THR A 338 1.21 -0.48 10.86
CA THR A 338 0.16 0.53 10.80
C THR A 338 -0.44 0.60 9.41
N MET A 339 -1.76 0.78 9.32
CA MET A 339 -2.46 1.22 8.12
C MET A 339 -2.94 2.64 8.38
N LEU A 340 -2.26 3.62 7.79
CA LEU A 340 -2.58 5.03 8.02
C LEU A 340 -3.33 5.61 6.81
N PHE A 341 -4.47 6.21 7.09
CA PHE A 341 -5.29 6.96 6.15
C PHE A 341 -5.19 8.46 6.45
N SER A 342 -5.77 9.29 5.62
CA SER A 342 -5.72 10.76 5.76
C SER A 342 -6.12 11.24 7.17
N ASP A 343 -7.19 10.72 7.73
CA ASP A 343 -7.85 11.19 8.97
C ASP A 343 -7.90 10.16 10.08
N THR A 344 -7.60 8.90 9.81
CA THR A 344 -7.62 7.80 10.78
C THR A 344 -6.50 6.81 10.49
N GLY A 345 -6.31 5.83 11.35
CA GLY A 345 -5.37 4.73 11.13
C GLY A 345 -5.71 3.51 11.98
N LEU A 346 -5.02 2.43 11.69
CA LEU A 346 -5.02 1.20 12.47
C LEU A 346 -3.60 0.86 12.88
N LEU A 347 -3.42 0.46 14.14
CA LEU A 347 -2.25 -0.27 14.59
C LEU A 347 -2.66 -1.73 14.67
N LEU A 348 -1.99 -2.58 13.89
CA LEU A 348 -2.30 -4.00 13.72
C LEU A 348 -1.14 -4.84 14.21
N ILE A 349 -1.45 -5.91 14.92
CA ILE A 349 -0.54 -6.94 15.37
C ILE A 349 -0.95 -8.24 14.69
N HIS A 350 -0.02 -8.85 13.99
CA HIS A 350 -0.21 -10.12 13.29
C HIS A 350 0.69 -11.20 13.87
N ALA A 351 0.16 -12.41 14.04
CA ALA A 351 0.93 -13.61 14.34
C ALA A 351 0.30 -14.84 13.68
N ALA A 352 1.15 -15.72 13.14
CA ALA A 352 0.74 -17.02 12.62
C ALA A 352 1.26 -18.13 13.55
N THR A 353 0.37 -18.97 14.06
CA THR A 353 0.74 -20.01 15.03
C THR A 353 -0.10 -21.27 14.88
N SER A 354 0.37 -22.39 15.46
CA SER A 354 -0.42 -23.60 15.50
C SER A 354 -1.69 -23.43 16.35
N PRO A 355 -2.82 -24.07 16.01
CA PRO A 355 -4.10 -23.90 16.70
C PRO A 355 -4.03 -24.02 18.23
N LYS A 356 -3.23 -24.94 18.73
CA LYS A 356 -3.04 -25.17 20.19
C LYS A 356 -2.37 -24.01 20.92
N ASN A 357 -1.66 -23.13 20.21
CA ASN A 357 -0.87 -22.04 20.80
C ASN A 357 -1.60 -20.70 20.74
N VAL A 358 -2.74 -20.60 20.04
CA VAL A 358 -3.46 -19.33 19.79
C VAL A 358 -3.68 -18.53 21.07
N LEU A 359 -4.27 -19.14 22.10
CA LEU A 359 -4.55 -18.46 23.37
C LEU A 359 -3.26 -18.00 24.07
N ARG A 360 -2.21 -18.82 24.01
CA ARG A 360 -0.93 -18.47 24.64
C ARG A 360 -0.26 -17.30 23.92
N VAL A 361 -0.29 -17.28 22.59
CA VAL A 361 0.23 -16.15 21.80
C VAL A 361 -0.57 -14.88 22.09
N LEU A 362 -1.90 -14.98 22.16
CA LEU A 362 -2.77 -13.85 22.47
C LEU A 362 -2.47 -13.29 23.88
N ASP A 363 -2.30 -14.14 24.88
CA ASP A 363 -1.93 -13.75 26.25
C ASP A 363 -0.61 -12.97 26.27
N LEU A 364 0.41 -13.42 25.51
CA LEU A 364 1.70 -12.74 25.42
C LEU A 364 1.58 -11.38 24.72
N VAL A 365 0.80 -11.30 23.63
CA VAL A 365 0.53 -10.02 22.97
C VAL A 365 -0.12 -9.04 23.93
N VAL A 366 -1.20 -9.44 24.60
CA VAL A 366 -1.92 -8.59 25.54
C VAL A 366 -1.04 -8.20 26.75
N ALA A 367 -0.17 -9.09 27.21
CA ALA A 367 0.80 -8.77 28.27
C ALA A 367 1.77 -7.65 27.84
N GLU A 368 2.27 -7.69 26.59
CA GLU A 368 3.13 -6.62 26.07
C GLU A 368 2.37 -5.29 25.87
N LEU A 369 1.09 -5.32 25.48
CA LEU A 369 0.26 -4.10 25.43
C LEU A 369 0.08 -3.49 26.82
N ARG A 370 -0.20 -4.32 27.85
CA ARG A 370 -0.27 -3.87 29.25
C ARG A 370 1.04 -3.25 29.71
N ARG A 371 2.16 -3.87 29.33
CA ARG A 371 3.49 -3.37 29.69
C ARG A 371 3.76 -2.02 29.06
N LEU A 372 3.46 -1.83 27.78
CA LEU A 372 3.58 -0.55 27.06
C LEU A 372 2.74 0.57 27.71
N LYS A 373 1.59 0.23 28.29
CA LYS A 373 0.74 1.21 29.02
C LYS A 373 1.28 1.58 30.41
N ARG A 374 1.98 0.68 31.08
CA ARG A 374 2.37 0.84 32.49
C ARG A 374 3.81 1.26 32.68
N GLU A 375 4.68 0.86 31.77
CA GLU A 375 6.12 1.04 31.86
C GLU A 375 6.60 1.95 30.73
N PRO A 376 7.31 3.05 31.03
CA PRO A 376 7.92 3.87 30.00
C PRO A 376 8.84 3.05 29.09
N VAL A 377 8.82 3.32 27.80
CA VAL A 377 9.75 2.71 26.84
C VAL A 377 11.17 3.14 27.20
N PRO A 378 12.14 2.22 27.33
CA PRO A 378 13.52 2.57 27.58
C PRO A 378 14.09 3.52 26.51
N ALA A 379 14.87 4.51 26.91
CA ALA A 379 15.41 5.52 25.99
C ALA A 379 16.22 4.90 24.85
N GLU A 380 16.98 3.83 25.10
CA GLU A 380 17.74 3.11 24.07
C GLU A 380 16.83 2.42 23.05
N GLU A 381 15.69 1.88 23.48
CA GLU A 381 14.72 1.23 22.62
C GLU A 381 14.05 2.26 21.69
N LEU A 382 13.63 3.41 22.22
CA LEU A 382 13.14 4.53 21.42
C LEU A 382 14.21 5.05 20.45
N GLN A 383 15.44 5.23 20.91
CA GLN A 383 16.52 5.70 20.03
C GLN A 383 16.80 4.72 18.88
N ARG A 384 16.79 3.43 19.14
CA ARG A 384 16.92 2.40 18.11
C ARG A 384 15.78 2.48 17.07
N ALA A 385 14.54 2.63 17.52
CA ALA A 385 13.39 2.79 16.62
C ALA A 385 13.50 4.08 15.77
N LYS A 386 13.95 5.19 16.36
CA LYS A 386 14.23 6.45 15.63
C LYS A 386 15.30 6.26 14.56
N GLU A 387 16.42 5.61 14.88
CA GLU A 387 17.47 5.34 13.90
C GLU A 387 16.95 4.47 12.76
N GLN A 388 16.12 3.46 13.07
CA GLN A 388 15.45 2.64 12.06
C GLN A 388 14.56 3.47 11.13
N ALA A 389 13.69 4.31 11.67
CA ALA A 389 12.80 5.15 10.89
C ALA A 389 13.54 6.18 10.02
N LYS A 390 14.58 6.81 10.57
CA LYS A 390 15.45 7.75 9.84
C LYS A 390 16.17 7.07 8.68
N ALA A 391 16.74 5.89 8.92
CA ALA A 391 17.44 5.16 7.88
C ALA A 391 16.48 4.67 6.79
N ALA A 392 15.32 4.13 7.13
CA ALA A 392 14.31 3.77 6.14
C ALA A 392 13.93 4.95 5.25
N THR A 393 13.70 6.12 5.86
CA THR A 393 13.42 7.36 5.14
C THR A 393 14.58 7.70 4.19
N MET A 394 15.82 7.68 4.64
CA MET A 394 16.98 8.06 3.82
C MET A 394 17.27 7.06 2.70
N LEU A 395 17.18 5.76 2.95
CA LEU A 395 17.39 4.73 1.94
C LEU A 395 16.31 4.73 0.85
N SER A 396 15.07 5.06 1.21
CA SER A 396 14.00 5.20 0.20
C SER A 396 14.30 6.30 -0.83
N LEU A 397 15.13 7.30 -0.48
CA LEU A 397 15.50 8.40 -1.38
C LEU A 397 16.46 7.99 -2.51
N GLU A 398 17.01 6.80 -2.48
CA GLU A 398 17.88 6.29 -3.55
C GLU A 398 17.05 5.80 -4.75
N SER A 399 15.77 5.50 -4.54
CA SER A 399 14.85 5.06 -5.58
C SER A 399 14.08 6.22 -6.21
N SER A 400 14.19 6.39 -7.54
CA SER A 400 13.36 7.36 -8.27
C SER A 400 11.87 7.06 -8.16
N SER A 401 11.46 5.77 -8.14
CA SER A 401 10.06 5.38 -7.96
C SER A 401 9.53 5.75 -6.58
N ALA A 402 10.32 5.50 -5.52
CA ALA A 402 9.93 5.88 -4.17
C ALA A 402 9.83 7.41 -4.00
N ARG A 403 10.74 8.18 -4.63
CA ARG A 403 10.67 9.65 -4.62
C ARG A 403 9.47 10.17 -5.39
N MET A 404 9.18 9.64 -6.57
CA MET A 404 8.01 9.96 -7.37
C MET A 404 6.71 9.73 -6.58
N ALA A 405 6.59 8.57 -5.92
CA ALA A 405 5.46 8.24 -5.07
C ALA A 405 5.37 9.16 -3.85
N HIS A 406 6.50 9.44 -3.18
CA HIS A 406 6.54 10.30 -2.00
C HIS A 406 6.03 11.71 -2.31
N ILE A 407 6.53 12.37 -3.38
CA ILE A 407 6.09 13.74 -3.72
C ILE A 407 4.62 13.78 -4.15
N ALA A 408 4.09 12.73 -4.78
CA ALA A 408 2.66 12.63 -5.08
C ALA A 408 1.82 12.48 -3.81
N GLN A 409 2.21 11.60 -2.90
CA GLN A 409 1.52 11.38 -1.64
C GLN A 409 1.51 12.64 -0.75
N GLN A 410 2.62 13.42 -0.75
CA GLN A 410 2.64 14.70 -0.06
C GLN A 410 1.56 15.67 -0.59
N GLU A 411 1.33 15.68 -1.91
CA GLU A 411 0.25 16.47 -2.52
C GLU A 411 -1.14 15.91 -2.24
N ILE A 412 -1.29 14.58 -2.20
CA ILE A 412 -2.58 13.92 -1.90
C ILE A 412 -3.00 14.20 -0.46
N TYR A 413 -2.09 13.95 0.49
CA TYR A 413 -2.45 13.96 1.91
C TYR A 413 -2.32 15.33 2.57
N PHE A 414 -1.37 16.16 2.12
CA PHE A 414 -1.05 17.44 2.80
C PHE A 414 -1.23 18.68 1.90
N GLY A 415 -1.29 18.53 0.57
CA GLY A 415 -1.38 19.66 -0.37
C GLY A 415 -0.08 20.48 -0.50
N HIS A 416 0.97 20.07 0.22
CA HIS A 416 2.28 20.72 0.19
C HIS A 416 3.41 19.73 0.39
N GLN A 417 4.63 20.11 0.00
CA GLN A 417 5.83 19.31 0.17
C GLN A 417 6.50 19.57 1.51
N THR A 418 6.71 18.50 2.29
CA THR A 418 7.51 18.54 3.52
C THR A 418 8.93 18.09 3.19
N THR A 419 9.94 18.83 3.64
CA THR A 419 11.32 18.46 3.40
C THR A 419 11.73 17.24 4.23
N TYR A 420 12.68 16.46 3.73
CA TYR A 420 13.20 15.30 4.48
C TYR A 420 13.80 15.71 5.83
N ASP A 421 14.48 16.86 5.89
CA ASP A 421 14.99 17.40 7.17
C ASP A 421 13.88 17.68 8.18
N GLN A 422 12.70 18.12 7.72
CA GLN A 422 11.54 18.31 8.58
C GLN A 422 10.97 16.96 9.05
N ILE A 423 10.92 15.96 8.17
CA ILE A 423 10.49 14.60 8.54
C ILE A 423 11.43 14.00 9.58
N LEU A 424 12.75 14.08 9.34
CA LEU A 424 13.76 13.57 10.28
C LEU A 424 13.68 14.28 11.64
N LYS A 425 13.48 15.60 11.63
CA LYS A 425 13.28 16.36 12.88
C LYS A 425 12.00 15.94 13.62
N SER A 426 10.92 15.66 12.89
CA SER A 426 9.67 15.19 13.49
C SER A 426 9.81 13.80 14.11
N ILE A 427 10.57 12.90 13.49
CA ILE A 427 10.91 11.59 14.08
C ILE A 427 11.77 11.76 15.33
N GLU A 428 12.78 12.63 15.28
CA GLU A 428 13.68 12.88 16.43
C GLU A 428 12.96 13.51 17.62
N ALA A 429 11.96 14.34 17.35
CA ALA A 429 11.20 15.06 18.39
C ALA A 429 10.27 14.17 19.22
N VAL A 430 9.97 12.95 18.77
CA VAL A 430 9.10 12.03 19.53
C VAL A 430 9.76 11.68 20.88
N SER A 431 9.01 11.84 21.96
CA SER A 431 9.43 11.56 23.32
C SER A 431 8.91 10.20 23.83
N VAL A 432 9.46 9.74 24.95
CA VAL A 432 8.94 8.57 25.67
C VAL A 432 7.51 8.83 26.14
N ASP A 433 7.23 10.05 26.61
CA ASP A 433 5.90 10.46 27.07
C ASP A 433 4.84 10.42 25.95
N ASP A 434 5.23 10.77 24.71
CA ASP A 434 4.34 10.63 23.54
C ASP A 434 3.96 9.17 23.30
N LEU A 435 4.93 8.25 23.41
CA LEU A 435 4.67 6.81 23.24
C LEU A 435 3.79 6.26 24.37
N GLN A 436 4.05 6.68 25.63
CA GLN A 436 3.28 6.26 26.78
C GLN A 436 1.81 6.71 26.66
N ARG A 437 1.58 7.99 26.37
CA ARG A 437 0.25 8.55 26.14
C ARG A 437 -0.48 7.80 25.02
N LEU A 438 0.17 7.55 23.89
CA LEU A 438 -0.44 6.84 22.77
C LEU A 438 -0.73 5.37 23.09
N ALA A 439 0.13 4.69 23.84
CA ALA A 439 -0.14 3.34 24.28
C ALA A 439 -1.37 3.28 25.19
N GLU A 440 -1.52 4.26 26.09
CA GLU A 440 -2.70 4.40 26.95
C GLU A 440 -3.96 4.71 26.15
N GLU A 441 -3.90 5.59 25.14
CA GLU A 441 -5.04 5.95 24.30
C GLU A 441 -5.49 4.80 23.36
N ILE A 442 -4.54 4.14 22.70
CA ILE A 442 -4.81 3.12 21.66
C ILE A 442 -5.21 1.78 22.26
N PHE A 443 -4.46 1.30 23.28
CA PHE A 443 -4.63 -0.05 23.81
C PHE A 443 -5.66 -0.10 24.95
N GLN A 444 -6.88 0.32 24.66
CA GLN A 444 -8.01 0.17 25.58
C GLN A 444 -8.72 -1.16 25.29
N THR A 445 -9.06 -1.91 26.33
CA THR A 445 -9.72 -3.22 26.21
C THR A 445 -10.93 -3.20 25.26
N GLU A 446 -11.76 -2.16 25.39
CA GLU A 446 -12.97 -2.01 24.58
C GLU A 446 -12.70 -1.54 23.14
N ALA A 447 -11.51 -0.99 22.86
CA ALA A 447 -11.11 -0.53 21.55
C ALA A 447 -10.40 -1.60 20.71
N LEU A 448 -9.96 -2.69 21.34
CA LEU A 448 -9.28 -3.78 20.65
C LEU A 448 -10.26 -4.63 19.84
N ALA A 449 -9.95 -4.87 18.60
CA ALA A 449 -10.63 -5.86 17.74
C ALA A 449 -9.69 -7.04 17.48
N LEU A 450 -10.26 -8.23 17.35
CA LEU A 450 -9.54 -9.48 17.10
C LEU A 450 -10.19 -10.23 15.95
N VAL A 451 -9.38 -10.67 15.00
CA VAL A 451 -9.77 -11.66 13.99
C VAL A 451 -8.87 -12.88 14.10
N LEU A 452 -9.46 -14.04 14.15
CA LEU A 452 -8.79 -15.33 14.05
C LEU A 452 -9.25 -16.03 12.77
N VAL A 453 -8.31 -16.45 11.92
CA VAL A 453 -8.59 -17.22 10.70
C VAL A 453 -7.78 -18.50 10.72
N GLY A 454 -8.44 -19.65 10.65
CA GLY A 454 -7.76 -20.94 10.64
C GLY A 454 -8.55 -22.03 11.35
N ARG A 455 -7.87 -23.10 11.73
CA ARG A 455 -8.48 -24.16 12.53
C ARG A 455 -8.59 -23.70 13.98
N LEU A 456 -9.80 -23.56 14.46
CA LEU A 456 -10.09 -22.98 15.77
C LEU A 456 -10.53 -24.00 16.80
N ASP A 457 -10.95 -25.22 16.37
CA ASP A 457 -11.34 -26.36 17.22
C ASP A 457 -12.13 -25.92 18.48
N SER A 458 -11.43 -25.84 19.63
CA SER A 458 -12.00 -25.44 20.92
C SER A 458 -11.63 -24.02 21.34
N VAL A 459 -11.04 -23.22 20.44
CA VAL A 459 -10.63 -21.84 20.76
C VAL A 459 -11.88 -21.01 21.08
N ARG A 460 -11.91 -20.43 22.26
CA ARG A 460 -12.93 -19.46 22.69
C ARG A 460 -12.19 -18.24 23.20
N VAL A 461 -12.55 -17.08 22.68
CA VAL A 461 -11.98 -15.81 23.11
C VAL A 461 -13.12 -14.89 23.50
N ASP A 462 -13.02 -14.30 24.66
CA ASP A 462 -13.91 -13.25 25.14
C ASP A 462 -13.17 -11.93 25.36
N ARG A 463 -13.90 -10.89 25.70
CA ARG A 463 -13.32 -9.55 25.91
C ARG A 463 -12.35 -9.49 27.10
N GLN A 464 -12.50 -10.37 28.08
CA GLN A 464 -11.62 -10.40 29.27
C GLN A 464 -10.20 -10.84 28.88
N GLN A 465 -10.05 -11.72 27.91
CA GLN A 465 -8.73 -12.15 27.40
C GLN A 465 -8.00 -11.01 26.68
N LEU A 466 -8.72 -9.98 26.19
CA LEU A 466 -8.14 -8.77 25.60
C LEU A 466 -7.91 -7.65 26.62
N ALA A 467 -8.16 -7.90 27.91
CA ALA A 467 -8.00 -6.87 28.95
C ALA A 467 -6.56 -6.38 29.05
N CYS A 468 -6.30 -5.14 28.77
CA CYS A 468 -4.97 -4.52 28.80
C CYS A 468 -4.96 -3.13 29.50
#